data_7c8e907a2303a8eb3c179fa8ed5331f0
#
_entry.id   7c8e907a2303a8eb3c179fa8ed5331f0
#
_cell.length_a   1.000
_cell.length_b   1.000
_cell.length_c   1.000
_cell.angle_alpha   90.00
_cell.angle_beta   90.00
_cell.angle_gamma   90.00
#
_symmetry.space_group_name_H-M   'P 1'
#
loop_
_entity.id
_entity.type
_entity.pdbx_description
1 polymer ?
#
loop_
_entity_poly.entity_id
_entity_poly.type
_entity_poly.pdbx_seq_one_letter_code
_entity_poly.pdbx_strand_id
1 'polypeptide(L)'
;MLYFTSDIHNNCKKFRELLKVISLSGGDRIYVLGDLYDRNDYNPDPVGVYFTILELKTRCTVVRGNHDTELATYIMNYYGTPEKKRSKLEPYPYNSFELLKQRLTPVDMMNMAKLIMSWPLQVSLEWNGSKYLLAHAMTSNPEVTMPDDYYLTGVLNDKEYLERGIEGYISICGHRNIGGNRIWKNSRGNVYLCDCGCGYRDTKLGCLCLDTKEEYYA
;
A
#
# COMPACT_ATOMS: atom_id res chain seq x y z
N MET A 1 10.49 -9.96 13.81
CA MET A 1 10.44 -10.27 12.35
C MET A 1 9.91 -9.06 11.58
N LEU A 2 10.25 -8.93 10.31
CA LEU A 2 9.72 -7.92 9.40
C LEU A 2 8.84 -8.56 8.34
N TYR A 3 7.61 -8.04 8.21
CA TYR A 3 6.59 -8.50 7.28
C TYR A 3 6.26 -7.42 6.27
N PHE A 4 5.99 -7.81 5.02
CA PHE A 4 5.67 -6.89 3.92
C PHE A 4 4.43 -7.37 3.18
N THR A 5 3.44 -6.49 3.03
CA THR A 5 2.22 -6.71 2.27
C THR A 5 1.89 -5.47 1.45
N SER A 6 1.02 -5.57 0.47
CA SER A 6 0.65 -4.48 -0.43
C SER A 6 -0.74 -4.66 -1.01
N ASP A 7 -1.29 -3.59 -1.58
CA ASP A 7 -2.48 -3.63 -2.44
C ASP A 7 -3.69 -4.31 -1.77
N ILE A 8 -4.04 -3.83 -0.56
CA ILE A 8 -5.15 -4.36 0.25
C ILE A 8 -6.50 -4.07 -0.41
N HIS A 9 -6.63 -2.91 -1.08
CA HIS A 9 -7.81 -2.51 -1.85
C HIS A 9 -9.14 -2.75 -1.13
N ASN A 10 -9.37 -2.06 -0.02
CA ASN A 10 -10.60 -2.14 0.76
C ASN A 10 -10.93 -3.53 1.35
N ASN A 11 -10.06 -4.54 1.18
CA ASN A 11 -10.34 -5.89 1.66
C ASN A 11 -9.92 -6.08 3.12
N CYS A 12 -10.64 -5.42 4.02
CA CYS A 12 -10.39 -5.51 5.46
C CYS A 12 -10.45 -6.95 5.99
N LYS A 13 -11.34 -7.78 5.41
CA LYS A 13 -11.46 -9.19 5.82
C LYS A 13 -10.14 -9.95 5.60
N LYS A 14 -9.61 -9.93 4.37
CA LYS A 14 -8.33 -10.59 4.07
C LYS A 14 -7.17 -9.98 4.85
N PHE A 15 -7.17 -8.67 5.03
CA PHE A 15 -6.11 -8.01 5.82
C PHE A 15 -6.10 -8.50 7.27
N ARG A 16 -7.27 -8.60 7.92
CA ARG A 16 -7.38 -9.15 9.28
C ARG A 16 -7.08 -10.64 9.35
N GLU A 17 -7.45 -11.42 8.33
CA GLU A 17 -7.09 -12.84 8.23
C GLU A 17 -5.56 -13.00 8.12
N LEU A 18 -4.91 -12.21 7.27
CA LEU A 18 -3.44 -12.19 7.14
C LEU A 18 -2.77 -11.85 8.48
N LEU A 19 -3.23 -10.80 9.18
CA LEU A 19 -2.70 -10.42 10.49
C LEU A 19 -2.83 -11.53 11.55
N LYS A 20 -3.90 -12.34 11.49
CA LYS A 20 -4.05 -13.52 12.36
C LYS A 20 -3.05 -14.61 12.01
N VAL A 21 -2.82 -14.86 10.72
CA VAL A 21 -1.87 -15.90 10.26
C VAL A 21 -0.44 -15.55 10.66
N ILE A 22 0.00 -14.32 10.43
CA ILE A 22 1.36 -13.88 10.79
C ILE A 22 1.54 -13.65 12.29
N SER A 23 0.45 -13.44 13.04
CA SER A 23 0.41 -13.35 14.51
C SER A 23 1.50 -12.46 15.11
N LEU A 24 1.53 -11.18 14.71
CA LEU A 24 2.54 -10.21 15.13
C LEU A 24 2.75 -10.19 16.66
N SER A 25 3.96 -10.41 17.11
CA SER A 25 4.33 -10.48 18.52
C SER A 25 5.61 -9.67 18.82
N GLY A 26 5.84 -9.32 20.07
CA GLY A 26 7.06 -8.68 20.53
C GLY A 26 7.46 -7.46 19.69
N GLY A 27 8.65 -7.50 19.12
CA GLY A 27 9.23 -6.46 18.26
C GLY A 27 8.90 -6.59 16.76
N ASP A 28 7.94 -7.46 16.38
CA ASP A 28 7.55 -7.66 14.98
C ASP A 28 6.95 -6.39 14.38
N ARG A 29 7.26 -6.14 13.11
CA ARG A 29 6.74 -5.00 12.35
C ARG A 29 6.19 -5.45 11.01
N ILE A 30 5.14 -4.77 10.56
CA ILE A 30 4.56 -4.92 9.21
C ILE A 30 4.71 -3.62 8.43
N TYR A 31 5.13 -3.74 7.18
CA TYR A 31 5.15 -2.67 6.20
C TYR A 31 4.05 -2.93 5.18
N VAL A 32 3.18 -1.94 4.98
CA VAL A 32 2.13 -1.97 3.95
C VAL A 32 2.56 -1.04 2.82
N LEU A 33 2.79 -1.60 1.64
CA LEU A 33 3.41 -0.92 0.52
C LEU A 33 2.38 -0.28 -0.42
N GLY A 34 1.43 0.45 0.17
CA GLY A 34 0.45 1.26 -0.54
C GLY A 34 -0.78 0.51 -1.04
N ASP A 35 -1.67 1.28 -1.65
CA ASP A 35 -2.96 0.88 -2.21
C ASP A 35 -3.84 0.13 -1.20
N LEU A 36 -4.12 0.82 -0.08
CA LEU A 36 -5.02 0.32 0.95
C LEU A 36 -6.48 0.39 0.52
N TYR A 37 -6.80 1.34 -0.36
CA TYR A 37 -8.17 1.71 -0.73
C TYR A 37 -8.50 1.38 -2.18
N ASP A 38 -9.79 1.54 -2.54
CA ASP A 38 -10.36 1.39 -3.88
C ASP A 38 -10.45 -0.04 -4.43
N ARG A 39 -10.90 -0.20 -5.66
CA ARG A 39 -11.00 -1.39 -6.52
C ARG A 39 -11.89 -2.54 -6.05
N ASN A 40 -11.95 -2.89 -4.78
CA ASN A 40 -12.78 -4.01 -4.33
C ASN A 40 -14.27 -3.67 -4.39
N ASP A 41 -15.01 -4.25 -5.33
CA ASP A 41 -16.43 -3.97 -5.57
C ASP A 41 -17.37 -4.99 -4.92
N TYR A 42 -16.88 -6.12 -4.44
CA TYR A 42 -17.73 -7.20 -3.93
C TYR A 42 -17.83 -7.29 -2.41
N ASN A 43 -16.87 -6.77 -1.66
CA ASN A 43 -16.92 -6.70 -0.20
C ASN A 43 -16.01 -5.59 0.36
N PRO A 44 -16.17 -4.33 -0.08
CA PRO A 44 -15.30 -3.24 0.33
C PRO A 44 -15.58 -2.79 1.76
N ASP A 45 -14.53 -2.67 2.58
CA ASP A 45 -14.61 -2.06 3.91
C ASP A 45 -13.42 -1.10 4.15
N PRO A 46 -13.41 0.08 3.50
CA PRO A 46 -12.34 1.06 3.68
C PRO A 46 -12.24 1.56 5.12
N VAL A 47 -13.36 1.63 5.84
CA VAL A 47 -13.40 2.04 7.25
C VAL A 47 -12.69 1.01 8.12
N GLY A 48 -12.96 -0.27 7.89
CA GLY A 48 -12.29 -1.37 8.60
C GLY A 48 -10.80 -1.40 8.33
N VAL A 49 -10.36 -1.14 7.08
CA VAL A 49 -8.93 -1.02 6.74
C VAL A 49 -8.31 0.15 7.52
N TYR A 50 -8.92 1.33 7.49
CA TYR A 50 -8.44 2.50 8.22
C TYR A 50 -8.22 2.22 9.71
N PHE A 51 -9.24 1.70 10.39
CA PHE A 51 -9.12 1.38 11.82
C PHE A 51 -8.12 0.26 12.11
N THR A 52 -8.00 -0.74 11.23
CA THR A 52 -7.00 -1.79 11.39
C THR A 52 -5.58 -1.23 11.35
N ILE A 53 -5.29 -0.27 10.46
CA ILE A 53 -3.99 0.44 10.43
C ILE A 53 -3.77 1.21 11.75
N LEU A 54 -4.78 1.92 12.25
CA LEU A 54 -4.66 2.66 13.51
C LEU A 54 -4.44 1.73 14.71
N GLU A 55 -5.07 0.56 14.75
CA GLU A 55 -4.92 -0.47 15.80
C GLU A 55 -3.49 -1.03 15.85
N LEU A 56 -2.81 -1.14 14.70
CA LEU A 56 -1.42 -1.62 14.63
C LEU A 56 -0.42 -0.64 15.24
N LYS A 57 -0.74 0.65 15.31
CA LYS A 57 0.09 1.70 15.93
C LYS A 57 1.53 1.70 15.38
N THR A 58 2.51 1.72 16.26
CA THR A 58 3.95 1.75 15.93
C THR A 58 4.46 0.44 15.31
N ARG A 59 3.66 -0.62 15.27
CA ARG A 59 4.01 -1.89 14.61
C ARG A 59 3.79 -1.87 13.10
N CYS A 60 3.08 -0.87 12.58
CA CYS A 60 2.83 -0.72 11.16
C CYS A 60 3.48 0.54 10.61
N THR A 61 4.15 0.39 9.47
CA THR A 61 4.58 1.51 8.63
C THR A 61 3.90 1.36 7.27
N VAL A 62 3.24 2.42 6.83
CA VAL A 62 2.59 2.46 5.52
C VAL A 62 3.43 3.30 4.58
N VAL A 63 3.68 2.80 3.39
CA VAL A 63 4.19 3.55 2.24
C VAL A 63 2.99 3.96 1.39
N ARG A 64 2.95 5.18 0.91
CA ARG A 64 1.80 5.72 0.19
C ARG A 64 1.73 5.18 -1.24
N GLY A 65 0.54 4.66 -1.64
CA GLY A 65 0.23 4.24 -2.99
C GLY A 65 -0.50 5.31 -3.81
N ASN A 66 -0.70 5.05 -5.10
CA ASN A 66 -1.41 6.00 -5.97
C ASN A 66 -2.90 6.09 -5.61
N HIS A 67 -3.60 4.99 -5.35
CA HIS A 67 -5.00 5.02 -4.90
C HIS A 67 -5.16 5.73 -3.56
N ASP A 68 -4.24 5.55 -2.63
CA ASP A 68 -4.23 6.28 -1.35
C ASP A 68 -4.11 7.79 -1.59
N THR A 69 -3.19 8.20 -2.49
CA THR A 69 -2.95 9.59 -2.85
C THR A 69 -4.17 10.22 -3.52
N GLU A 70 -4.77 9.52 -4.47
CA GLU A 70 -5.97 9.97 -5.20
C GLU A 70 -7.14 10.17 -4.25
N LEU A 71 -7.41 9.19 -3.36
CA LEU A 71 -8.48 9.28 -2.37
C LEU A 71 -8.26 10.45 -1.41
N ALA A 72 -7.05 10.58 -0.85
CA ALA A 72 -6.74 11.66 0.08
C ALA A 72 -6.87 13.04 -0.57
N THR A 73 -6.38 13.19 -1.80
CA THR A 73 -6.48 14.43 -2.58
C THR A 73 -7.95 14.76 -2.86
N TYR A 74 -8.76 13.77 -3.24
CA TYR A 74 -10.18 13.99 -3.45
C TYR A 74 -10.91 14.42 -2.17
N ILE A 75 -10.66 13.76 -1.04
CA ILE A 75 -11.23 14.11 0.28
C ILE A 75 -10.90 15.57 0.62
N MET A 76 -9.63 15.97 0.49
CA MET A 76 -9.18 17.32 0.80
C MET A 76 -9.83 18.35 -0.11
N ASN A 77 -9.95 18.08 -1.41
CA ASN A 77 -10.62 18.93 -2.37
C ASN A 77 -12.13 19.05 -2.07
N TYR A 78 -12.79 17.95 -1.80
CA TYR A 78 -14.23 17.90 -1.51
C TYR A 78 -14.58 18.74 -0.28
N TYR A 79 -13.91 18.53 0.84
CA TYR A 79 -14.19 19.27 2.08
C TYR A 79 -13.58 20.68 2.10
N GLY A 80 -12.54 20.95 1.32
CA GLY A 80 -12.01 22.29 1.06
C GLY A 80 -12.93 23.14 0.16
N THR A 81 -13.79 22.49 -0.63
CA THR A 81 -14.76 23.18 -1.50
C THR A 81 -15.99 23.61 -0.69
N PRO A 82 -16.45 24.88 -0.81
CA PRO A 82 -17.67 25.35 -0.19
C PRO A 82 -18.85 24.45 -0.55
N GLU A 83 -19.70 24.10 0.43
CA GLU A 83 -20.78 23.11 0.31
C GLU A 83 -21.67 23.33 -0.92
N LYS A 84 -22.06 24.59 -1.17
CA LYS A 84 -22.88 24.98 -2.34
C LYS A 84 -22.25 24.67 -3.70
N LYS A 85 -20.93 24.42 -3.74
CA LYS A 85 -20.19 24.13 -4.97
C LYS A 85 -19.81 22.65 -5.10
N ARG A 86 -19.96 21.84 -4.06
CA ARG A 86 -19.58 20.41 -4.06
C ARG A 86 -20.29 19.59 -5.12
N SER A 87 -21.56 19.94 -5.42
CA SER A 87 -22.33 19.26 -6.47
C SER A 87 -21.77 19.45 -7.89
N LYS A 88 -20.79 20.34 -8.08
CA LYS A 88 -20.12 20.58 -9.35
C LYS A 88 -18.78 19.87 -9.48
N LEU A 89 -18.30 19.21 -8.41
CA LEU A 89 -17.11 18.38 -8.43
C LEU A 89 -17.41 17.09 -9.19
N GLU A 90 -16.45 16.66 -10.01
CA GLU A 90 -16.51 15.33 -10.60
C GLU A 90 -16.57 14.28 -9.49
N PRO A 91 -17.44 13.28 -9.60
CA PRO A 91 -17.52 12.20 -8.62
C PRO A 91 -16.18 11.45 -8.51
N TYR A 92 -15.87 10.97 -7.31
CA TYR A 92 -14.72 10.08 -7.16
C TYR A 92 -14.97 8.77 -7.93
N PRO A 93 -14.01 8.28 -8.71
CA PRO A 93 -14.26 7.16 -9.63
C PRO A 93 -14.48 5.81 -8.95
N TYR A 94 -14.13 5.71 -7.65
CA TYR A 94 -14.25 4.48 -6.87
C TYR A 94 -15.26 4.63 -5.72
N ASN A 95 -15.63 3.51 -5.10
CA ASN A 95 -16.62 3.46 -4.03
C ASN A 95 -16.10 3.92 -2.65
N SER A 96 -14.77 3.99 -2.46
CA SER A 96 -14.15 4.26 -1.15
C SER A 96 -14.63 5.56 -0.51
N PHE A 97 -14.68 6.64 -1.28
CA PHE A 97 -15.10 7.95 -0.75
C PHE A 97 -16.51 7.91 -0.18
N GLU A 98 -17.48 7.37 -0.91
CA GLU A 98 -18.88 7.33 -0.45
C GLU A 98 -19.05 6.37 0.74
N LEU A 99 -18.34 5.23 0.76
CA LEU A 99 -18.38 4.30 1.89
C LEU A 99 -17.78 4.89 3.17
N LEU A 100 -16.67 5.63 3.05
CA LEU A 100 -16.08 6.36 4.17
C LEU A 100 -17.02 7.46 4.68
N LYS A 101 -17.56 8.27 3.77
CA LYS A 101 -18.47 9.38 4.08
C LYS A 101 -19.76 8.95 4.79
N GLN A 102 -20.24 7.73 4.56
CA GLN A 102 -21.39 7.16 5.26
C GLN A 102 -21.12 6.87 6.75
N ARG A 103 -19.86 6.68 7.14
CA ARG A 103 -19.47 6.17 8.47
C ARG A 103 -18.53 7.08 9.24
N LEU A 104 -17.87 8.03 8.57
CA LEU A 104 -16.94 8.99 9.16
C LEU A 104 -17.47 10.41 9.07
N THR A 105 -17.14 11.21 10.08
CA THR A 105 -17.46 12.65 10.05
C THR A 105 -16.53 13.37 9.06
N PRO A 106 -16.90 14.60 8.59
CA PRO A 106 -16.00 15.43 7.79
C PRO A 106 -14.63 15.66 8.41
N VAL A 107 -14.58 15.77 9.74
CA VAL A 107 -13.33 15.96 10.50
C VAL A 107 -12.49 14.69 10.44
N ASP A 108 -13.09 13.51 10.63
CA ASP A 108 -12.38 12.23 10.55
C ASP A 108 -11.86 11.98 9.14
N MET A 109 -12.65 12.29 8.10
CA MET A 109 -12.25 12.21 6.71
C MET A 109 -11.01 13.09 6.43
N MET A 110 -11.03 14.33 6.89
CA MET A 110 -9.88 15.24 6.74
C MET A 110 -8.65 14.78 7.51
N ASN A 111 -8.82 14.23 8.71
CA ASN A 111 -7.72 13.66 9.49
C ASN A 111 -7.13 12.42 8.81
N MET A 112 -7.97 11.55 8.27
CA MET A 112 -7.55 10.40 7.46
C MET A 112 -6.75 10.84 6.24
N ALA A 113 -7.25 11.82 5.47
CA ALA A 113 -6.55 12.32 4.29
C ALA A 113 -5.18 12.92 4.64
N LYS A 114 -5.07 13.70 5.73
CA LYS A 114 -3.80 14.23 6.22
C LYS A 114 -2.84 13.13 6.65
N LEU A 115 -3.33 12.09 7.32
CA LEU A 115 -2.54 10.93 7.71
C LEU A 115 -1.98 10.22 6.46
N ILE A 116 -2.83 9.94 5.46
CA ILE A 116 -2.41 9.32 4.19
C ILE A 116 -1.31 10.17 3.53
N MET A 117 -1.51 11.47 3.41
CA MET A 117 -0.52 12.36 2.77
C MET A 117 0.79 12.49 3.57
N SER A 118 0.80 12.12 4.86
CA SER A 118 2.03 12.07 5.67
C SER A 118 2.84 10.78 5.50
N TRP A 119 2.28 9.75 4.87
CA TRP A 119 3.01 8.50 4.61
C TRP A 119 4.15 8.73 3.62
N PRO A 120 5.33 8.15 3.85
CA PRO A 120 6.45 8.29 2.94
C PRO A 120 6.17 7.62 1.59
N LEU A 121 6.83 8.11 0.54
CA LEU A 121 6.80 7.48 -0.79
C LEU A 121 7.82 6.34 -0.90
N GLN A 122 8.94 6.46 -0.18
CA GLN A 122 9.96 5.44 -0.08
C GLN A 122 10.50 5.34 1.36
N VAL A 123 10.82 4.14 1.78
CA VAL A 123 11.52 3.86 3.04
C VAL A 123 12.78 3.08 2.74
N SER A 124 13.89 3.47 3.36
CA SER A 124 15.14 2.72 3.37
C SER A 124 15.33 2.08 4.74
N LEU A 125 15.76 0.84 4.78
CA LEU A 125 16.10 0.17 6.03
C LEU A 125 17.27 -0.81 5.86
N GLU A 126 17.98 -1.06 6.95
CA GLU A 126 18.99 -2.12 7.02
C GLU A 126 18.48 -3.23 7.95
N TRP A 127 18.60 -4.47 7.50
CA TRP A 127 18.17 -5.64 8.26
C TRP A 127 19.06 -6.84 7.94
N ASN A 128 19.59 -7.50 8.98
CA ASN A 128 20.44 -8.67 8.84
C ASN A 128 21.60 -8.46 7.83
N GLY A 129 22.23 -7.29 7.85
CA GLY A 129 23.37 -6.95 6.99
C GLY A 129 23.03 -6.64 5.53
N SER A 130 21.75 -6.60 5.17
CA SER A 130 21.27 -6.20 3.84
C SER A 130 20.54 -4.86 3.88
N LYS A 131 20.62 -4.12 2.78
CA LYS A 131 19.93 -2.83 2.59
C LYS A 131 18.67 -3.03 1.74
N TYR A 132 17.57 -2.48 2.21
CA TYR A 132 16.26 -2.60 1.57
C TYR A 132 15.68 -1.24 1.22
N LEU A 133 15.00 -1.20 0.09
CA LEU A 133 14.19 -0.06 -0.35
C LEU A 133 12.74 -0.53 -0.50
N LEU A 134 11.83 0.24 0.08
CA LEU A 134 10.40 -0.02 0.09
C LEU A 134 9.69 1.13 -0.59
N ALA A 135 8.91 0.88 -1.61
CA ALA A 135 8.04 1.86 -2.27
C ALA A 135 6.78 1.16 -2.79
N HIS A 136 5.78 1.94 -3.20
CA HIS A 136 4.59 1.33 -3.78
C HIS A 136 4.88 0.72 -5.16
N ALA A 137 5.35 1.51 -6.13
CA ALA A 137 5.58 1.02 -7.50
C ALA A 137 7.06 0.74 -7.81
N MET A 138 7.93 1.71 -7.63
CA MET A 138 9.36 1.60 -7.91
C MET A 138 10.20 2.25 -6.82
N THR A 139 11.38 1.70 -6.56
CA THR A 139 12.36 2.27 -5.64
C THR A 139 13.49 2.96 -6.40
N SER A 140 14.11 3.96 -5.79
CA SER A 140 15.29 4.64 -6.33
C SER A 140 16.43 4.62 -5.32
N ASN A 141 17.66 4.84 -5.81
CA ASN A 141 18.77 5.11 -4.91
C ASN A 141 18.41 6.29 -3.98
N PRO A 142 18.56 6.17 -2.64
CA PRO A 142 18.21 7.22 -1.69
C PRO A 142 18.92 8.56 -1.92
N GLU A 143 20.04 8.56 -2.61
CA GLU A 143 20.79 9.77 -2.98
C GLU A 143 20.20 10.51 -4.19
N VAL A 144 19.20 9.90 -4.87
CA VAL A 144 18.57 10.45 -6.07
C VAL A 144 17.11 10.81 -5.76
N THR A 145 16.75 12.06 -5.96
CA THR A 145 15.35 12.50 -5.86
C THR A 145 14.62 12.23 -7.17
N MET A 146 13.57 11.42 -7.09
CA MET A 146 12.67 11.14 -8.21
C MET A 146 11.34 11.89 -8.02
N PRO A 147 10.58 12.18 -9.09
CA PRO A 147 9.21 12.67 -8.97
C PRO A 147 8.31 11.69 -8.21
N ASP A 148 7.28 12.21 -7.55
CA ASP A 148 6.33 11.38 -6.77
C ASP A 148 5.74 10.24 -7.60
N ASP A 149 5.36 10.50 -8.86
CA ASP A 149 4.80 9.50 -9.78
C ASP A 149 5.73 8.30 -10.02
N TYR A 150 7.04 8.49 -9.91
CA TYR A 150 7.99 7.37 -10.00
C TYR A 150 7.77 6.32 -8.90
N TYR A 151 7.48 6.77 -7.68
CA TYR A 151 7.22 5.90 -6.55
C TYR A 151 5.78 5.38 -6.52
N LEU A 152 4.82 6.16 -7.07
CA LEU A 152 3.39 5.88 -7.01
C LEU A 152 2.91 4.95 -8.13
N THR A 153 3.39 5.18 -9.35
CA THR A 153 2.94 4.43 -10.54
C THR A 153 4.10 3.80 -11.31
N GLY A 154 5.29 4.33 -11.13
CA GLY A 154 6.48 3.87 -11.81
C GLY A 154 6.42 4.03 -13.34
N VAL A 155 7.42 3.49 -14.02
CA VAL A 155 7.38 3.35 -15.48
C VAL A 155 6.80 1.97 -15.79
N LEU A 156 5.59 1.92 -16.35
CA LEU A 156 4.77 0.71 -16.54
C LEU A 156 5.49 -0.48 -17.19
N ASN A 157 6.62 -0.29 -17.88
CA ASN A 157 7.36 -1.32 -18.57
C ASN A 157 8.88 -1.24 -18.35
N ASP A 158 9.33 -0.78 -17.19
CA ASP A 158 10.76 -0.77 -16.90
C ASP A 158 11.29 -2.19 -16.67
N LYS A 159 11.58 -2.88 -17.79
CA LYS A 159 12.17 -4.21 -17.76
C LYS A 159 13.53 -4.19 -17.09
N GLU A 160 14.29 -3.13 -17.26
CA GLU A 160 15.62 -3.00 -16.67
C GLU A 160 15.54 -2.96 -15.16
N TYR A 161 14.61 -2.18 -14.60
CA TYR A 161 14.36 -2.15 -13.15
C TYR A 161 13.95 -3.53 -12.61
N LEU A 162 13.01 -4.20 -13.29
CA LEU A 162 12.55 -5.52 -12.86
C LEU A 162 13.65 -6.58 -12.92
N GLU A 163 14.54 -6.50 -13.91
CA GLU A 163 15.64 -7.46 -14.07
C GLU A 163 16.81 -7.18 -13.13
N ARG A 164 17.15 -5.92 -12.91
CA ARG A 164 18.38 -5.51 -12.22
C ARG A 164 18.17 -5.00 -10.82
N GLY A 165 17.04 -4.34 -10.56
CA GLY A 165 16.79 -3.60 -9.31
C GLY A 165 17.74 -2.41 -9.15
N ILE A 166 17.89 -1.97 -7.91
CA ILE A 166 18.82 -0.90 -7.51
C ILE A 166 20.09 -1.54 -6.96
N GLU A 167 21.25 -1.16 -7.51
CA GLU A 167 22.55 -1.71 -7.10
C GLU A 167 22.80 -1.50 -5.60
N GLY A 168 23.21 -2.57 -4.92
CA GLY A 168 23.47 -2.57 -3.48
C GLY A 168 22.24 -2.67 -2.61
N TYR A 169 21.03 -2.78 -3.19
CA TYR A 169 19.75 -2.84 -2.45
C TYR A 169 18.88 -4.01 -2.90
N ILE A 170 17.98 -4.40 -1.98
CA ILE A 170 16.85 -5.27 -2.27
C ILE A 170 15.60 -4.40 -2.27
N SER A 171 14.87 -4.36 -3.39
CA SER A 171 13.64 -3.59 -3.57
C SER A 171 12.42 -4.46 -3.25
N ILE A 172 11.48 -3.94 -2.44
CA ILE A 172 10.21 -4.60 -2.15
C ILE A 172 9.09 -3.60 -2.48
N CYS A 173 8.23 -3.96 -3.43
CA CYS A 173 7.18 -3.11 -3.97
C CYS A 173 5.83 -3.85 -4.03
N GLY A 174 4.78 -3.09 -4.34
CA GLY A 174 3.44 -3.54 -4.71
C GLY A 174 3.09 -3.19 -6.15
N HIS A 175 1.88 -2.63 -6.34
CA HIS A 175 1.35 -1.99 -7.54
C HIS A 175 1.21 -2.89 -8.79
N ARG A 176 2.07 -3.85 -8.98
CA ARG A 176 2.14 -4.68 -10.20
C ARG A 176 1.97 -6.15 -9.88
N ASN A 177 0.80 -6.66 -10.21
CA ASN A 177 0.49 -8.08 -10.08
C ASN A 177 1.07 -8.89 -11.25
N ILE A 178 2.39 -9.10 -11.25
CA ILE A 178 3.06 -9.95 -12.24
C ILE A 178 2.96 -11.43 -11.85
N GLY A 179 2.97 -11.73 -10.55
CA GLY A 179 2.93 -13.09 -10.02
C GLY A 179 1.54 -13.73 -9.97
N GLY A 180 0.48 -13.00 -10.36
CA GLY A 180 -0.90 -13.43 -10.15
C GLY A 180 -1.22 -13.51 -8.66
N ASN A 181 -1.65 -14.69 -8.19
CA ASN A 181 -1.98 -14.93 -6.76
C ASN A 181 -0.75 -15.20 -5.88
N ARG A 182 0.45 -14.81 -6.30
CA ARG A 182 1.71 -15.04 -5.57
C ARG A 182 2.61 -13.83 -5.63
N ILE A 183 3.44 -13.68 -4.61
CA ILE A 183 4.54 -12.72 -4.59
C ILE A 183 5.50 -13.08 -5.73
N TRP A 184 5.81 -12.08 -6.55
CA TRP A 184 6.78 -12.24 -7.63
C TRP A 184 8.18 -11.83 -7.15
N LYS A 185 9.19 -12.54 -7.65
CA LYS A 185 10.60 -12.23 -7.39
C LYS A 185 11.39 -12.36 -8.67
N ASN A 186 12.30 -11.41 -8.93
CA ASN A 186 13.19 -11.51 -10.08
C ASN A 186 14.25 -12.62 -9.92
N SER A 187 14.92 -13.00 -11.01
CA SER A 187 15.94 -14.06 -11.02
C SER A 187 17.16 -13.77 -10.15
N ARG A 188 17.45 -12.49 -9.89
CA ARG A 188 18.57 -12.07 -9.03
C ARG A 188 18.20 -12.09 -7.55
N GLY A 189 16.91 -12.18 -7.22
CA GLY A 189 16.43 -12.17 -5.83
C GLY A 189 16.55 -10.82 -5.14
N ASN A 190 16.65 -9.73 -5.90
CA ASN A 190 16.78 -8.37 -5.36
C ASN A 190 15.61 -7.45 -5.70
N VAL A 191 14.56 -7.94 -6.36
CA VAL A 191 13.27 -7.23 -6.55
C VAL A 191 12.14 -8.18 -6.20
N TYR A 192 11.26 -7.75 -5.30
CA TYR A 192 10.03 -8.44 -4.90
C TYR A 192 8.83 -7.56 -5.19
N LEU A 193 7.76 -8.14 -5.73
CA LEU A 193 6.46 -7.49 -5.92
C LEU A 193 5.41 -8.24 -5.11
N CYS A 194 4.85 -7.58 -4.10
CA CYS A 194 3.92 -8.16 -3.13
C CYS A 194 2.45 -8.05 -3.55
N ASP A 195 2.14 -7.37 -4.66
CA ASP A 195 0.78 -7.29 -5.18
C ASP A 195 0.34 -8.65 -5.73
N CYS A 196 -0.62 -9.27 -5.03
CA CYS A 196 -1.25 -10.53 -5.40
C CYS A 196 -2.68 -10.36 -5.92
N GLY A 197 -3.05 -9.12 -6.29
CA GLY A 197 -4.33 -8.79 -6.90
C GLY A 197 -5.50 -8.71 -5.92
N CYS A 198 -5.29 -8.49 -4.63
CA CYS A 198 -6.32 -8.54 -3.58
C CYS A 198 -7.58 -7.71 -3.85
N GLY A 199 -7.48 -6.65 -4.67
CA GLY A 199 -8.61 -5.84 -5.13
C GLY A 199 -9.57 -6.53 -6.09
N TYR A 200 -9.22 -7.71 -6.60
CA TYR A 200 -10.04 -8.46 -7.56
C TYR A 200 -10.66 -9.70 -6.92
N ARG A 201 -11.71 -10.24 -7.58
CA ARG A 201 -12.38 -11.47 -7.12
C ARG A 201 -11.43 -12.67 -7.27
N ASP A 202 -11.54 -13.60 -6.32
CA ASP A 202 -10.81 -14.88 -6.33
C ASP A 202 -9.27 -14.75 -6.33
N THR A 203 -8.77 -13.63 -5.80
CA THR A 203 -7.34 -13.36 -5.63
C THR A 203 -6.93 -13.41 -4.16
N LYS A 204 -5.65 -13.19 -3.87
CA LYS A 204 -5.09 -13.29 -2.52
C LYS A 204 -4.49 -11.97 -2.07
N LEU A 205 -4.36 -11.83 -0.75
CA LEU A 205 -3.47 -10.85 -0.14
C LEU A 205 -2.19 -11.58 0.29
N GLY A 206 -1.06 -11.19 -0.31
CA GLY A 206 0.23 -11.80 -0.02
C GLY A 206 0.99 -11.05 1.08
N CYS A 207 1.81 -11.76 1.83
CA CYS A 207 2.73 -11.19 2.81
C CYS A 207 4.05 -11.96 2.81
N LEU A 208 5.16 -11.24 2.68
CA LEU A 208 6.51 -11.77 2.76
C LEU A 208 7.06 -11.57 4.19
N CYS A 209 7.54 -12.61 4.83
CA CYS A 209 8.40 -12.50 5.99
C CYS A 209 9.86 -12.39 5.56
N LEU A 210 10.52 -11.28 5.91
CA LEU A 210 11.89 -11.07 5.48
C LEU A 210 12.89 -11.99 6.16
N ASP A 211 12.64 -12.34 7.41
CA ASP A 211 13.57 -13.11 8.22
C ASP A 211 13.64 -14.59 7.80
N THR A 212 12.49 -15.19 7.52
CA THR A 212 12.37 -16.60 7.14
C THR A 212 12.28 -16.83 5.63
N LYS A 213 12.01 -15.76 4.86
CA LYS A 213 11.67 -15.81 3.42
C LYS A 213 10.37 -16.57 3.13
N GLU A 214 9.56 -16.82 4.14
CA GLU A 214 8.25 -17.45 4.01
C GLU A 214 7.23 -16.45 3.45
N GLU A 215 6.31 -16.98 2.67
CA GLU A 215 5.20 -16.25 2.10
C GLU A 215 3.89 -16.71 2.74
N TYR A 216 3.07 -15.78 3.16
CA TYR A 216 1.76 -16.01 3.76
C TYR A 216 0.68 -15.43 2.86
N TYR A 217 -0.49 -16.07 2.85
CA TYR A 217 -1.60 -15.66 1.97
C TYR A 217 -2.95 -15.74 2.70
N ALA A 218 -3.81 -14.72 2.43
CA ALA A 218 -5.20 -14.68 2.88
C ALA A 218 -6.16 -14.53 1.69
#